data_d4867fb995ae0a467f50ca5c9ba3ce57
#
_entry.id   d4867fb995ae0a467f50ca5c9ba3ce57
#
_cell.length_a   1.000
_cell.length_b   1.000
_cell.length_c   1.000
_cell.angle_alpha   90.00
_cell.angle_beta   90.00
_cell.angle_gamma   90.00
#
_symmetry.space_group_name_H-M   'P 1'
#
loop_
_entity.id
_entity.type
_entity.pdbx_description
1 polymer ?
#
loop_
_entity_poly.entity_id
_entity_poly.type
_entity_poly.pdbx_seq_one_letter_code
_entity_poly.pdbx_strand_id
1 'polypeptide(L)'
;MEIEAETIMDILGNESRRRILELLSRKPCYVSEISYYLGMAPKAVLEHLDKLVKAGIVASFEEGRRRYYYIPRSLRLEVIISPHKFGAEIRDSENYDLPSLMREIRNEFNMMERLRAESISEIYRALKVAEDLQRRFSRMQSFLSMRFNQFVERMLNEIERVVSDDLERFVMLGLAKGLRTAAEIAEAFRLPYREVERALNSLHKRGLVEKEEKDGEVVWVIK
;
A
#
# COMPACT_ATOMS: atom_id res chain seq x y z
N MET A 1 -12.99 -14.25 9.71
CA MET A 1 -14.11 -13.85 8.85
C MET A 1 -13.50 -13.59 7.47
N GLU A 2 -13.89 -14.38 6.51
CA GLU A 2 -13.42 -14.25 5.13
C GLU A 2 -14.11 -13.03 4.53
N ILE A 3 -13.32 -12.11 3.96
CA ILE A 3 -13.86 -10.89 3.36
C ILE A 3 -14.18 -11.21 1.90
N GLU A 4 -15.41 -10.97 1.46
CA GLU A 4 -15.81 -11.20 0.08
C GLU A 4 -15.40 -10.04 -0.84
N ALA A 5 -15.00 -10.36 -2.08
CA ALA A 5 -14.58 -9.37 -3.07
C ALA A 5 -15.67 -8.34 -3.40
N GLU A 6 -16.93 -8.78 -3.46
CA GLU A 6 -18.07 -7.91 -3.70
C GLU A 6 -18.24 -6.86 -2.60
N THR A 7 -18.05 -7.26 -1.33
CA THR A 7 -18.08 -6.34 -0.18
C THR A 7 -17.00 -5.29 -0.31
N ILE A 8 -15.78 -5.67 -0.71
CA ILE A 8 -14.68 -4.70 -0.92
C ILE A 8 -15.00 -3.75 -2.08
N MET A 9 -15.56 -4.26 -3.18
CA MET A 9 -15.93 -3.41 -4.32
C MET A 9 -16.98 -2.37 -3.92
N ASP A 10 -18.01 -2.78 -3.16
CA ASP A 10 -19.01 -1.83 -2.63
C ASP A 10 -18.38 -0.78 -1.71
N ILE A 11 -17.50 -1.20 -0.81
CA ILE A 11 -16.77 -0.31 0.08
C ILE A 11 -15.94 0.70 -0.72
N LEU A 12 -15.18 0.24 -1.70
CA LEU A 12 -14.30 1.08 -2.52
C LEU A 12 -15.06 1.92 -3.55
N GLY A 13 -16.32 1.62 -3.84
CA GLY A 13 -17.20 2.41 -4.69
C GLY A 13 -17.47 3.83 -4.16
N ASN A 14 -17.30 4.08 -2.87
CA ASN A 14 -17.54 5.39 -2.24
C ASN A 14 -16.24 6.19 -2.07
N GLU A 15 -16.21 7.42 -2.59
CA GLU A 15 -15.05 8.30 -2.55
C GLU A 15 -14.59 8.63 -1.13
N SER A 16 -15.52 8.96 -0.24
CA SER A 16 -15.18 9.31 1.15
C SER A 16 -14.49 8.15 1.87
N ARG A 17 -14.92 6.91 1.64
CA ARG A 17 -14.27 5.73 2.22
C ARG A 17 -12.86 5.53 1.64
N ARG A 18 -12.65 5.74 0.34
CA ARG A 18 -11.31 5.70 -0.25
C ARG A 18 -10.38 6.74 0.35
N ARG A 19 -10.85 7.99 0.52
CA ARG A 19 -10.07 9.07 1.15
C ARG A 19 -9.74 8.78 2.62
N ILE A 20 -10.65 8.15 3.36
CA ILE A 20 -10.38 7.69 4.74
C ILE A 20 -9.29 6.62 4.72
N LEU A 21 -9.38 5.61 3.85
CA LEU A 21 -8.35 4.56 3.73
C LEU A 21 -6.99 5.14 3.31
N GLU A 22 -6.96 6.09 2.41
CA GLU A 22 -5.72 6.79 2.02
C GLU A 22 -5.07 7.50 3.21
N LEU A 23 -5.86 8.17 4.05
CA LEU A 23 -5.36 8.82 5.26
C LEU A 23 -4.84 7.77 6.27
N LEU A 24 -5.61 6.70 6.52
CA LEU A 24 -5.24 5.64 7.45
C LEU A 24 -4.04 4.79 6.96
N SER A 25 -3.75 4.77 5.67
CA SER A 25 -2.55 4.12 5.14
C SER A 25 -1.24 4.83 5.54
N ARG A 26 -1.34 6.07 5.99
CA ARG A 26 -0.18 6.88 6.41
C ARG A 26 0.11 6.70 7.90
N LYS A 27 -0.94 6.74 8.73
CA LYS A 27 -0.87 6.58 10.19
C LYS A 27 -2.25 6.24 10.78
N PRO A 28 -2.32 5.65 11.99
CA PRO A 28 -3.56 5.60 12.75
C PRO A 28 -4.10 7.01 13.03
N CYS A 29 -5.42 7.19 12.90
CA CYS A 29 -6.08 8.47 13.14
C CYS A 29 -7.35 8.30 13.97
N TYR A 30 -7.69 9.30 14.79
CA TYR A 30 -8.97 9.38 15.48
C TYR A 30 -9.97 10.26 14.71
N VAL A 31 -11.26 10.14 15.04
CA VAL A 31 -12.37 10.73 14.26
C VAL A 31 -12.20 12.22 13.97
N SER A 32 -11.79 13.03 14.95
CA SER A 32 -11.65 14.48 14.73
C SER A 32 -10.45 14.83 13.85
N GLU A 33 -9.38 14.02 13.82
CA GLU A 33 -8.31 14.20 12.83
C GLU A 33 -8.83 13.91 11.42
N ILE A 34 -9.51 12.77 11.22
CA ILE A 34 -10.08 12.42 9.92
C ILE A 34 -11.05 13.48 9.44
N SER A 35 -11.93 13.96 10.35
CA SER A 35 -12.86 15.03 10.10
C SER A 35 -12.16 16.31 9.63
N TYR A 36 -11.11 16.71 10.32
CA TYR A 36 -10.30 17.87 9.98
C TYR A 36 -9.60 17.75 8.62
N TYR A 37 -8.89 16.64 8.40
CA TYR A 37 -8.12 16.42 7.15
C TYR A 37 -9.00 16.31 5.91
N LEU A 38 -10.17 15.67 6.05
CA LEU A 38 -11.06 15.44 4.93
C LEU A 38 -12.15 16.50 4.76
N GLY A 39 -12.28 17.42 5.71
CA GLY A 39 -13.34 18.44 5.70
C GLY A 39 -14.75 17.84 5.85
N MET A 40 -14.89 16.72 6.57
CA MET A 40 -16.14 15.99 6.75
C MET A 40 -16.69 16.16 8.16
N ALA A 41 -18.03 16.16 8.31
CA ALA A 41 -18.64 16.17 9.64
C ALA A 41 -18.26 14.90 10.44
N PRO A 42 -17.94 14.99 11.75
CA PRO A 42 -17.53 13.84 12.56
C PRO A 42 -18.52 12.67 12.52
N LYS A 43 -19.82 12.96 12.47
CA LYS A 43 -20.88 11.92 12.35
C LYS A 43 -20.76 11.13 11.04
N ALA A 44 -20.53 11.81 9.92
CA ALA A 44 -20.34 11.16 8.63
C ALA A 44 -19.07 10.30 8.60
N VAL A 45 -17.99 10.78 9.22
CA VAL A 45 -16.75 10.00 9.38
C VAL A 45 -17.01 8.72 10.15
N LEU A 46 -17.74 8.77 11.27
CA LEU A 46 -18.11 7.59 12.05
C LEU A 46 -18.92 6.57 11.22
N GLU A 47 -19.93 7.03 10.46
CA GLU A 47 -20.74 6.15 9.61
C GLU A 47 -19.89 5.44 8.54
N HIS A 48 -18.90 6.11 7.97
CA HIS A 48 -17.95 5.48 7.04
C HIS A 48 -17.00 4.52 7.73
N LEU A 49 -16.46 4.89 8.89
CA LEU A 49 -15.58 4.03 9.68
C LEU A 49 -16.31 2.76 10.15
N ASP A 50 -17.57 2.87 10.58
CA ASP A 50 -18.37 1.72 10.98
C ASP A 50 -18.53 0.70 9.84
N LYS A 51 -18.74 1.18 8.61
CA LYS A 51 -18.81 0.31 7.42
C LYS A 51 -17.46 -0.36 7.14
N LEU A 52 -16.36 0.39 7.22
CA LEU A 52 -15.00 -0.13 7.02
C LEU A 52 -14.61 -1.16 8.08
N VAL A 53 -15.00 -0.94 9.34
CA VAL A 53 -14.76 -1.87 10.46
C VAL A 53 -15.60 -3.13 10.30
N LYS A 54 -16.88 -3.01 9.96
CA LYS A 54 -17.76 -4.17 9.69
C LYS A 54 -17.26 -5.03 8.54
N ALA A 55 -16.68 -4.41 7.53
CA ALA A 55 -16.05 -5.12 6.41
C ALA A 55 -14.67 -5.71 6.75
N GLY A 56 -14.13 -5.47 7.96
CA GLY A 56 -12.82 -5.99 8.38
C GLY A 56 -11.61 -5.36 7.68
N ILE A 57 -11.80 -4.20 7.02
CA ILE A 57 -10.73 -3.45 6.34
C ILE A 57 -10.00 -2.54 7.32
N VAL A 58 -10.72 -2.00 8.32
CA VAL A 58 -10.21 -1.11 9.35
C VAL A 58 -10.44 -1.77 10.72
N ALA A 59 -9.51 -1.59 11.62
CA ALA A 59 -9.64 -1.93 13.03
C ALA A 59 -9.50 -0.68 13.90
N SER A 60 -9.81 -0.79 15.20
CA SER A 60 -9.62 0.30 16.14
C SER A 60 -9.00 -0.18 17.44
N PHE A 61 -8.26 0.71 18.09
CA PHE A 61 -7.76 0.53 19.47
C PHE A 61 -8.01 1.81 20.27
N GLU A 62 -7.99 1.69 21.57
CA GLU A 62 -8.14 2.82 22.47
C GLU A 62 -6.79 3.17 23.11
N GLU A 63 -6.43 4.45 23.04
CA GLU A 63 -5.24 4.99 23.68
C GLU A 63 -5.62 6.27 24.43
N GLY A 64 -5.49 6.24 25.74
CA GLY A 64 -5.96 7.29 26.62
C GLY A 64 -7.48 7.45 26.55
N ARG A 65 -7.95 8.62 26.14
CA ARG A 65 -9.40 8.92 25.97
C ARG A 65 -9.86 8.96 24.50
N ARG A 66 -9.04 8.41 23.58
CA ARG A 66 -9.27 8.48 22.14
C ARG A 66 -9.31 7.09 21.55
N ARG A 67 -10.18 6.90 20.56
CA ARG A 67 -10.23 5.70 19.72
C ARG A 67 -9.57 6.00 18.39
N TYR A 68 -8.49 5.27 18.11
CA TYR A 68 -7.74 5.34 16.87
C TYR A 68 -8.20 4.24 15.92
N TYR A 69 -8.22 4.56 14.62
CA TYR A 69 -8.55 3.64 13.55
C TYR A 69 -7.32 3.42 12.67
N TYR A 70 -7.12 2.18 12.21
CA TYR A 70 -5.96 1.80 11.42
C TYR A 70 -6.29 0.63 10.50
N ILE A 71 -5.44 0.38 9.47
CA ILE A 71 -5.54 -0.76 8.56
C ILE A 71 -4.72 -1.91 9.16
N PRO A 72 -5.36 -3.02 9.61
CA PRO A 72 -4.67 -4.07 10.36
C PRO A 72 -3.83 -5.01 9.50
N ARG A 73 -4.11 -5.08 8.18
CA ARG A 73 -3.42 -5.96 7.24
C ARG A 73 -3.50 -5.44 5.82
N SER A 74 -2.56 -5.86 4.97
CA SER A 74 -2.62 -5.59 3.53
C SER A 74 -3.66 -6.49 2.88
N LEU A 75 -4.51 -5.90 2.03
CA LEU A 75 -5.46 -6.59 1.18
C LEU A 75 -5.18 -6.24 -0.28
N ARG A 76 -5.28 -7.24 -1.15
CA ARG A 76 -5.21 -7.04 -2.59
C ARG A 76 -6.52 -7.48 -3.22
N LEU A 77 -7.20 -6.55 -3.87
CA LEU A 77 -8.34 -6.83 -4.73
C LEU A 77 -7.87 -6.83 -6.18
N GLU A 78 -8.13 -7.92 -6.89
CA GLU A 78 -7.89 -8.05 -8.32
C GLU A 78 -9.23 -8.13 -9.05
N VAL A 79 -9.49 -7.17 -9.95
CA VAL A 79 -10.69 -7.14 -10.79
C VAL A 79 -10.29 -7.35 -12.23
N ILE A 80 -10.85 -8.35 -12.88
CA ILE A 80 -10.60 -8.65 -14.29
C ILE A 80 -11.88 -8.36 -15.07
N ILE A 81 -11.78 -7.47 -16.05
CA ILE A 81 -12.87 -7.12 -16.97
C ILE A 81 -12.33 -7.32 -18.39
N SER A 82 -12.86 -8.31 -19.09
CA SER A 82 -12.50 -8.59 -20.49
C SER A 82 -13.72 -9.12 -21.25
N PRO A 83 -13.70 -9.20 -22.60
CA PRO A 83 -14.81 -9.71 -23.37
C PRO A 83 -15.27 -11.13 -23.01
N HIS A 84 -14.40 -11.92 -22.37
CA HIS A 84 -14.65 -13.32 -22.06
C HIS A 84 -14.52 -13.67 -20.58
N LYS A 85 -14.18 -12.67 -19.71
CA LYS A 85 -14.00 -12.91 -18.29
C LYS A 85 -14.36 -11.65 -17.49
N PHE A 86 -15.24 -11.82 -16.53
CA PHE A 86 -15.50 -10.87 -15.47
C PHE A 86 -15.35 -11.57 -14.12
N GLY A 87 -14.61 -10.97 -13.20
CA GLY A 87 -14.45 -11.51 -11.85
C GLY A 87 -13.67 -10.58 -10.95
N ALA A 88 -13.88 -10.75 -9.64
CA ALA A 88 -13.13 -10.07 -8.61
C ALA A 88 -12.67 -11.10 -7.56
N GLU A 89 -11.42 -11.05 -7.17
CA GLU A 89 -10.82 -11.96 -6.20
C GLU A 89 -10.02 -11.15 -5.15
N ILE A 90 -10.17 -11.54 -3.88
CA ILE A 90 -9.30 -11.04 -2.81
C ILE A 90 -8.16 -12.03 -2.65
N ARG A 91 -6.95 -11.51 -2.58
CA ARG A 91 -5.77 -12.30 -2.35
C ARG A 91 -5.08 -11.85 -1.08
N ASP A 92 -4.95 -12.76 -0.14
CA ASP A 92 -4.11 -12.58 1.04
C ASP A 92 -2.64 -12.85 0.67
N SER A 93 -1.74 -12.21 1.41
CA SER A 93 -0.30 -12.44 1.28
C SER A 93 0.06 -13.74 1.99
N GLU A 94 0.02 -14.87 1.26
CA GLU A 94 0.53 -16.14 1.77
C GLU A 94 2.07 -16.20 1.69
N ASN A 95 2.66 -16.95 2.60
CA ASN A 95 4.10 -17.25 2.55
C ASN A 95 4.35 -18.28 1.44
N TYR A 96 4.91 -17.83 0.34
CA TYR A 96 5.29 -18.72 -0.77
C TYR A 96 6.80 -19.02 -0.77
N ASP A 97 7.17 -20.25 -1.11
CA ASP A 97 8.54 -20.58 -1.51
C ASP A 97 8.81 -19.99 -2.91
N LEU A 98 9.43 -18.82 -2.93
CA LEU A 98 9.71 -18.07 -4.17
C LEU A 98 10.51 -18.89 -5.20
N PRO A 99 11.58 -19.62 -4.84
CA PRO A 99 12.31 -20.48 -5.77
C PRO A 99 11.42 -21.54 -6.43
N SER A 100 10.51 -22.16 -5.69
CA SER A 100 9.56 -23.14 -6.22
C SER A 100 8.57 -22.49 -7.20
N LEU A 101 7.96 -21.37 -6.79
CA LEU A 101 7.03 -20.62 -7.61
C LEU A 101 7.66 -20.16 -8.95
N MET A 102 8.92 -19.70 -8.93
CA MET A 102 9.63 -19.30 -10.14
C MET A 102 9.92 -20.47 -11.07
N ARG A 103 10.24 -21.66 -10.53
CA ARG A 103 10.41 -22.88 -11.34
C ARG A 103 9.11 -23.28 -12.03
N GLU A 104 8.02 -23.23 -11.30
CA GLU A 104 6.70 -23.56 -11.83
C GLU A 104 6.29 -22.59 -12.96
N ILE A 105 6.45 -21.28 -12.76
CA ILE A 105 6.20 -20.27 -13.80
C ILE A 105 7.03 -20.56 -15.05
N ARG A 106 8.33 -20.85 -14.92
CA ARG A 106 9.21 -21.15 -16.04
C ARG A 106 8.76 -22.40 -16.80
N ASN A 107 8.38 -23.45 -16.09
CA ASN A 107 7.94 -24.70 -16.71
C ASN A 107 6.64 -24.51 -17.50
N GLU A 108 5.68 -23.80 -16.96
CA GLU A 108 4.42 -23.52 -17.63
C GLU A 108 4.60 -22.57 -18.81
N PHE A 109 5.46 -21.57 -18.70
CA PHE A 109 5.79 -20.68 -19.81
C PHE A 109 6.40 -21.45 -20.96
N ASN A 110 7.39 -22.34 -20.72
CA ASN A 110 7.98 -23.22 -21.72
C ASN A 110 6.94 -24.17 -22.34
N MET A 111 5.95 -24.61 -21.57
CA MET A 111 4.87 -25.46 -22.07
C MET A 111 3.95 -24.65 -22.99
N MET A 112 3.60 -23.43 -22.61
CA MET A 112 2.78 -22.54 -23.43
C MET A 112 3.43 -22.22 -24.79
N GLU A 113 4.75 -21.96 -24.83
CA GLU A 113 5.48 -21.70 -26.07
C GLU A 113 5.48 -22.90 -27.05
N ARG A 114 5.34 -24.12 -26.55
CA ARG A 114 5.32 -25.34 -27.37
C ARG A 114 3.94 -25.70 -27.93
N LEU A 115 2.89 -25.04 -27.41
CA LEU A 115 1.52 -25.29 -27.89
C LEU A 115 1.27 -24.57 -29.22
N ARG A 116 0.95 -25.36 -30.27
CA ARG A 116 0.65 -24.81 -31.60
C ARG A 116 -0.78 -24.29 -31.74
N ALA A 117 -1.68 -24.74 -30.86
CA ALA A 117 -3.09 -24.33 -30.80
C ALA A 117 -3.85 -24.48 -32.14
N GLU A 118 -3.59 -25.59 -32.85
CA GLU A 118 -4.20 -25.91 -34.16
C GLU A 118 -5.54 -26.63 -34.01
N SER A 119 -5.85 -27.20 -32.86
CA SER A 119 -7.11 -27.90 -32.56
C SER A 119 -7.82 -27.29 -31.34
N ILE A 120 -9.15 -27.49 -31.25
CA ILE A 120 -9.95 -27.03 -30.11
C ILE A 120 -9.38 -27.56 -28.78
N SER A 121 -8.89 -28.82 -28.76
CA SER A 121 -8.30 -29.43 -27.57
C SER A 121 -6.96 -28.78 -27.17
N GLU A 122 -6.17 -28.35 -28.15
CA GLU A 122 -4.91 -27.64 -27.91
C GLU A 122 -5.17 -26.21 -27.46
N ILE A 123 -6.14 -25.52 -28.06
CA ILE A 123 -6.58 -24.20 -27.62
C ILE A 123 -7.08 -24.25 -26.17
N TYR A 124 -7.88 -25.25 -25.81
CA TYR A 124 -8.35 -25.45 -24.43
C TYR A 124 -7.21 -25.67 -23.45
N ARG A 125 -6.19 -26.48 -23.80
CA ARG A 125 -4.99 -26.68 -22.98
C ARG A 125 -4.21 -25.38 -22.83
N ALA A 126 -4.02 -24.62 -23.92
CA ALA A 126 -3.34 -23.34 -23.87
C ALA A 126 -4.04 -22.33 -22.94
N LEU A 127 -5.39 -22.27 -22.99
CA LEU A 127 -6.19 -21.44 -22.10
C LEU A 127 -5.97 -21.85 -20.61
N LYS A 128 -5.93 -23.15 -20.32
CA LYS A 128 -5.69 -23.64 -18.95
C LYS A 128 -4.31 -23.26 -18.45
N VAL A 129 -3.28 -23.44 -19.28
CA VAL A 129 -1.91 -23.03 -18.92
C VAL A 129 -1.82 -21.52 -18.72
N ALA A 130 -2.47 -20.72 -19.56
CA ALA A 130 -2.50 -19.27 -19.40
C ALA A 130 -3.21 -18.83 -18.12
N GLU A 131 -4.34 -19.46 -17.75
CA GLU A 131 -5.02 -19.21 -16.48
C GLU A 131 -4.14 -19.55 -15.28
N ASP A 132 -3.40 -20.67 -15.32
CA ASP A 132 -2.50 -21.08 -14.26
C ASP A 132 -1.32 -20.13 -14.12
N LEU A 133 -0.73 -19.70 -15.23
CA LEU A 133 0.31 -18.67 -15.25
C LEU A 133 -0.19 -17.36 -14.64
N GLN A 134 -1.37 -16.89 -15.02
CA GLN A 134 -1.94 -15.66 -14.42
C GLN A 134 -2.07 -15.80 -12.89
N ARG A 135 -2.57 -16.93 -12.39
CA ARG A 135 -2.67 -17.18 -10.95
C ARG A 135 -1.31 -17.15 -10.25
N ARG A 136 -0.27 -17.75 -10.87
CA ARG A 136 1.10 -17.76 -10.30
C ARG A 136 1.75 -16.37 -10.32
N PHE A 137 1.61 -15.61 -11.38
CA PHE A 137 2.06 -14.22 -11.43
C PHE A 137 1.39 -13.35 -10.36
N SER A 138 0.10 -13.51 -10.16
CA SER A 138 -0.64 -12.79 -9.12
C SER A 138 -0.13 -13.15 -7.71
N ARG A 139 0.20 -14.44 -7.45
CA ARG A 139 0.85 -14.88 -6.20
C ARG A 139 2.22 -14.23 -6.00
N MET A 140 3.04 -14.17 -7.06
CA MET A 140 4.34 -13.52 -7.00
C MET A 140 4.23 -12.03 -6.69
N GLN A 141 3.27 -11.33 -7.30
CA GLN A 141 3.02 -9.92 -7.00
C GLN A 141 2.58 -9.72 -5.54
N SER A 142 1.72 -10.60 -5.01
CA SER A 142 1.30 -10.55 -3.60
C SER A 142 2.48 -10.74 -2.66
N PHE A 143 3.37 -11.70 -2.95
CA PHE A 143 4.59 -11.92 -2.19
C PHE A 143 5.52 -10.68 -2.20
N LEU A 144 5.74 -10.07 -3.35
CA LEU A 144 6.56 -8.85 -3.47
C LEU A 144 5.95 -7.69 -2.68
N SER A 145 4.64 -7.51 -2.76
CA SER A 145 3.92 -6.48 -1.99
C SER A 145 4.06 -6.69 -0.48
N MET A 146 3.94 -7.94 -0.01
CA MET A 146 4.15 -8.30 1.39
C MET A 146 5.59 -7.97 1.84
N ARG A 147 6.60 -8.36 1.05
CA ARG A 147 8.01 -8.05 1.35
C ARG A 147 8.27 -6.55 1.38
N PHE A 148 7.72 -5.81 0.44
CA PHE A 148 7.83 -4.36 0.42
C PHE A 148 7.27 -3.75 1.72
N ASN A 149 6.06 -4.14 2.13
CA ASN A 149 5.46 -3.66 3.36
C ASN A 149 6.30 -4.02 4.61
N GLN A 150 6.86 -5.24 4.67
CA GLN A 150 7.77 -5.64 5.75
C GLN A 150 9.02 -4.75 5.82
N PHE A 151 9.59 -4.39 4.68
CA PHE A 151 10.74 -3.48 4.65
C PHE A 151 10.35 -2.06 5.08
N VAL A 152 9.19 -1.57 4.63
CA VAL A 152 8.67 -0.26 5.08
C VAL A 152 8.46 -0.25 6.59
N GLU A 153 7.82 -1.27 7.17
CA GLU A 153 7.62 -1.38 8.62
C GLU A 153 8.94 -1.41 9.38
N ARG A 154 9.92 -2.20 8.91
CA ARG A 154 11.26 -2.22 9.53
C ARG A 154 11.93 -0.86 9.49
N MET A 155 11.84 -0.18 8.35
CA MET A 155 12.40 1.16 8.21
C MET A 155 11.73 2.16 9.14
N LEU A 156 10.40 2.12 9.28
CA LEU A 156 9.66 2.97 10.21
C LEU A 156 10.11 2.73 11.67
N ASN A 157 10.23 1.47 12.08
CA ASN A 157 10.70 1.10 13.41
C ASN A 157 12.14 1.61 13.68
N GLU A 158 13.04 1.52 12.68
CA GLU A 158 14.39 2.08 12.82
C GLU A 158 14.39 3.61 12.86
N ILE A 159 13.53 4.28 12.09
CA ILE A 159 13.35 5.74 12.15
C ILE A 159 12.90 6.15 13.55
N GLU A 160 11.91 5.49 14.14
CA GLU A 160 11.44 5.78 15.51
C GLU A 160 12.54 5.59 16.55
N ARG A 161 13.41 4.61 16.35
CA ARG A 161 14.53 4.32 17.25
C ARG A 161 15.65 5.34 17.16
N VAL A 162 15.95 5.85 15.97
CA VAL A 162 17.09 6.74 15.69
C VAL A 162 16.74 8.22 15.80
N VAL A 163 15.48 8.56 15.49
CA VAL A 163 14.98 9.94 15.42
C VAL A 163 14.01 10.19 16.57
N SER A 164 14.37 11.07 17.48
CA SER A 164 13.57 11.42 18.66
C SER A 164 12.60 12.57 18.42
N ASP A 165 12.87 13.43 17.43
CA ASP A 165 12.01 14.57 17.10
C ASP A 165 10.87 14.15 16.16
N ASP A 166 9.64 14.52 16.51
CA ASP A 166 8.45 14.11 15.76
C ASP A 166 8.40 14.69 14.34
N LEU A 167 8.89 15.94 14.17
CA LEU A 167 8.94 16.56 12.85
C LEU A 167 9.96 15.86 11.94
N GLU A 168 11.15 15.55 12.48
CA GLU A 168 12.17 14.78 11.75
C GLU A 168 11.64 13.38 11.38
N ARG A 169 10.84 12.73 12.25
CA ARG A 169 10.18 11.45 11.92
C ARG A 169 9.22 11.58 10.74
N PHE A 170 8.40 12.63 10.71
CA PHE A 170 7.50 12.89 9.57
C PHE A 170 8.28 13.13 8.27
N VAL A 171 9.38 13.87 8.35
CA VAL A 171 10.25 14.11 7.19
C VAL A 171 10.88 12.80 6.70
N MET A 172 11.44 11.99 7.60
CA MET A 172 11.99 10.67 7.25
C MET A 172 10.92 9.74 6.66
N LEU A 173 9.70 9.76 7.21
CA LEU A 173 8.56 9.01 6.67
C LEU A 173 8.20 9.46 5.25
N GLY A 174 8.22 10.77 4.98
CA GLY A 174 8.01 11.32 3.65
C GLY A 174 9.04 10.82 2.64
N LEU A 175 10.31 10.91 2.99
CA LEU A 175 11.41 10.39 2.17
C LEU A 175 11.27 8.87 1.92
N ALA A 176 10.94 8.11 2.97
CA ALA A 176 10.69 6.67 2.89
C ALA A 176 9.54 6.31 1.94
N LYS A 177 8.54 7.17 1.80
CA LYS A 177 7.42 7.02 0.86
C LYS A 177 7.71 7.55 -0.54
N GLY A 178 8.95 7.98 -0.80
CA GLY A 178 9.40 8.41 -2.13
C GLY A 178 9.23 9.90 -2.41
N LEU A 179 8.80 10.71 -1.42
CA LEU A 179 8.86 12.17 -1.53
C LEU A 179 10.32 12.59 -1.50
N ARG A 180 10.74 13.54 -2.32
CA ARG A 180 12.15 13.88 -2.49
C ARG A 180 12.49 15.33 -2.20
N THR A 181 11.50 16.21 -2.25
CA THR A 181 11.70 17.65 -2.03
C THR A 181 11.07 18.13 -0.73
N ALA A 182 11.59 19.21 -0.17
CA ALA A 182 10.98 19.84 1.00
C ALA A 182 9.54 20.31 0.74
N ALA A 183 9.24 20.73 -0.49
CA ALA A 183 7.92 21.17 -0.90
C ALA A 183 6.92 20.01 -0.91
N GLU A 184 7.28 18.87 -1.52
CA GLU A 184 6.43 17.67 -1.53
C GLU A 184 6.11 17.17 -0.12
N ILE A 185 7.12 17.16 0.78
CA ILE A 185 6.94 16.74 2.18
C ILE A 185 6.04 17.72 2.92
N ALA A 186 6.28 19.03 2.75
CA ALA A 186 5.47 20.07 3.38
C ALA A 186 4.00 19.98 2.96
N GLU A 187 3.72 19.79 1.69
CA GLU A 187 2.38 19.62 1.15
C GLU A 187 1.72 18.32 1.64
N ALA A 188 2.42 17.18 1.53
CA ALA A 188 1.88 15.87 1.89
C ALA A 188 1.49 15.76 3.37
N PHE A 189 2.26 16.41 4.27
CA PHE A 189 2.01 16.37 5.71
C PHE A 189 1.40 17.67 6.27
N ARG A 190 1.12 18.66 5.40
CA ARG A 190 0.61 20.00 5.78
C ARG A 190 1.46 20.67 6.85
N LEU A 191 2.78 20.58 6.65
CA LEU A 191 3.78 21.18 7.53
C LEU A 191 4.30 22.50 6.94
N PRO A 192 4.69 23.47 7.77
CA PRO A 192 5.37 24.68 7.27
C PRO A 192 6.66 24.33 6.54
N TYR A 193 6.83 24.82 5.31
CA TYR A 193 8.01 24.56 4.48
C TYR A 193 9.35 24.78 5.22
N ARG A 194 9.44 25.91 5.96
CA ARG A 194 10.66 26.28 6.71
C ARG A 194 11.00 25.26 7.81
N GLU A 195 10.01 24.64 8.42
CA GLU A 195 10.22 23.64 9.45
C GLU A 195 10.71 22.32 8.82
N VAL A 196 10.12 21.91 7.70
CA VAL A 196 10.57 20.74 6.94
C VAL A 196 12.02 20.93 6.47
N GLU A 197 12.36 22.09 5.92
CA GLU A 197 13.72 22.39 5.48
C GLU A 197 14.71 22.37 6.65
N ARG A 198 14.32 22.89 7.82
CA ARG A 198 15.15 22.82 9.04
C ARG A 198 15.38 21.37 9.49
N ALA A 199 14.33 20.54 9.49
CA ALA A 199 14.42 19.13 9.85
C ALA A 199 15.31 18.35 8.87
N LEU A 200 15.18 18.56 7.55
CA LEU A 200 16.05 17.97 6.53
C LEU A 200 17.52 18.34 6.73
N ASN A 201 17.81 19.61 7.00
CA ASN A 201 19.17 20.07 7.28
C ASN A 201 19.72 19.49 8.60
N SER A 202 18.90 19.28 9.62
CA SER A 202 19.29 18.62 10.87
C SER A 202 19.62 17.15 10.63
N LEU A 203 18.77 16.42 9.92
CA LEU A 203 18.98 15.02 9.53
C LEU A 203 20.25 14.85 8.66
N HIS A 204 20.50 15.79 7.77
CA HIS A 204 21.71 15.81 6.94
C HIS A 204 22.98 15.97 7.77
N LYS A 205 23.01 16.90 8.73
CA LYS A 205 24.14 17.08 9.65
C LYS A 205 24.43 15.82 10.49
N ARG A 206 23.39 15.03 10.78
CA ARG A 206 23.50 13.72 11.47
C ARG A 206 23.89 12.59 10.54
N GLY A 207 23.99 12.81 9.22
CA GLY A 207 24.35 11.81 8.23
C GLY A 207 23.23 10.80 7.90
N LEU A 208 21.98 11.12 8.24
CA LEU A 208 20.83 10.24 7.99
C LEU A 208 20.22 10.46 6.60
N VAL A 209 20.41 11.64 6.03
CA VAL A 209 19.97 11.98 4.66
C VAL A 209 21.09 12.67 3.90
N GLU A 210 21.08 12.53 2.59
CA GLU A 210 21.95 13.24 1.65
C GLU A 210 21.15 14.22 0.80
N LYS A 211 21.83 15.30 0.44
CA LYS A 211 21.30 16.33 -0.45
C LYS A 211 21.93 16.12 -1.82
N GLU A 212 21.09 15.90 -2.82
CA GLU A 212 21.49 15.77 -4.22
C GLU A 212 20.87 16.90 -5.05
N GLU A 213 21.52 17.28 -6.13
CA GLU A 213 20.96 18.20 -7.13
C GLU A 213 20.60 17.38 -8.37
N LYS A 214 19.31 17.35 -8.73
CA LYS A 214 18.80 16.63 -9.88
C LYS A 214 17.89 17.55 -10.69
N ASP A 215 18.19 17.67 -11.98
CA ASP A 215 17.43 18.51 -12.93
C ASP A 215 17.27 19.99 -12.48
N GLY A 216 18.25 20.52 -11.70
CA GLY A 216 18.21 21.87 -11.16
C GLY A 216 17.39 22.03 -9.89
N GLU A 217 16.87 20.94 -9.33
CA GLU A 217 16.15 20.91 -8.06
C GLU A 217 16.97 20.19 -6.97
N VAL A 218 16.76 20.64 -5.75
CA VAL A 218 17.34 20.00 -4.56
C VAL A 218 16.46 18.83 -4.14
N VAL A 219 17.00 17.63 -4.23
CA VAL A 219 16.36 16.40 -3.76
C VAL A 219 17.08 15.82 -2.55
N TRP A 220 16.34 15.15 -1.71
CA TRP A 220 16.83 14.52 -0.48
C TRP A 220 16.64 13.01 -0.56
N VAL A 221 17.66 12.27 -0.11
CA VAL A 221 17.69 10.80 -0.15
C VAL A 221 18.11 10.28 1.21
N ILE A 222 17.50 9.20 1.67
CA ILE A 222 17.92 8.47 2.88
C ILE A 222 19.24 7.76 2.58
N LYS A 223 20.18 7.86 3.51
CA LYS A 223 21.53 7.27 3.38
C LYS A 223 21.58 5.82 3.86
#